data_a1b91e0f96dc9e741e7450921d9727b1
#
_entry.id   a1b91e0f96dc9e741e7450921d9727b1
#
_cell.length_a   1.000
_cell.length_b   1.000
_cell.length_c   1.000
_cell.angle_alpha   90.00
_cell.angle_beta   90.00
_cell.angle_gamma   90.00
#
_symmetry.space_group_name_H-M   'P 1'
#
loop_
_entity.id
_entity.type
_entity.pdbx_description
1 polymer ?
#
loop_
_entity_poly.entity_id
_entity_poly.type
_entity_poly.pdbx_seq_one_letter_code
_entity_poly.pdbx_strand_id
1 'polypeptide(L)'
;MLTNARNISIISSLTLSVSLIAALPELSSIEPLEFDEESQRLVARGDARLEFDNTRIRADRITYYQNFSLADADGNVAISRDGGRMIADRLSFDSQKNIFSVGILRTGQWPYYVSGKSAGGTTRNTSIQEATVYYNDPSIFGLSVSSPEVRYVKENDGEYVSADGATFRIGRVPLFYLPSYRHYLNGAPHLIDANAGSDSDLGYYLQTTSLFPVTSWLRAGANLDYYSKRGHLAGPTAQYVYNSSSQSIVSALSTGAIKDKGSQVERNVDTFGSQIGSNRNFVEWRHKHHIGERFTATASGSYWSDSEVIRDFRDDIFDKNERPDNFAEATYAGDNWIVS
;
A
#
# COMPACT_ATOMS: atom_id res chain seq x y z
N MET A 1 -8.21 10.51 -14.94
CA MET A 1 -8.26 9.22 -15.66
C MET A 1 -8.30 8.11 -14.64
N LEU A 2 -9.38 7.36 -14.62
CA LEU A 2 -9.61 6.26 -13.70
C LEU A 2 -8.77 5.05 -14.15
N THR A 3 -7.62 4.83 -13.54
CA THR A 3 -6.84 3.61 -13.74
C THR A 3 -7.30 2.55 -12.75
N ASN A 4 -7.86 1.52 -13.32
CA ASN A 4 -8.39 0.30 -12.75
C ASN A 4 -7.69 -0.25 -11.50
N ALA A 5 -8.47 -0.41 -10.45
CA ALA A 5 -8.17 -1.15 -9.23
C ALA A 5 -8.06 -2.68 -9.46
N ARG A 6 -7.26 -3.13 -10.44
CA ARG A 6 -7.12 -4.56 -10.78
C ARG A 6 -5.87 -5.24 -10.24
N ASN A 7 -4.98 -4.52 -9.54
CA ASN A 7 -3.63 -5.04 -9.26
C ASN A 7 -3.33 -5.37 -7.78
N ILE A 8 -4.33 -5.58 -6.93
CA ILE A 8 -4.09 -5.85 -5.50
C ILE A 8 -4.32 -7.34 -5.14
N SER A 9 -4.40 -8.21 -6.14
CA SER A 9 -4.68 -9.64 -5.92
C SER A 9 -3.48 -10.48 -5.44
N ILE A 10 -2.29 -9.89 -5.27
CA ILE A 10 -1.07 -10.67 -5.00
C ILE A 10 -0.97 -11.12 -3.55
N ILE A 11 -1.47 -10.32 -2.63
CA ILE A 11 -1.42 -10.66 -1.20
C ILE A 11 -2.63 -11.53 -0.82
N SER A 12 -3.74 -11.43 -1.54
CA SER A 12 -4.87 -12.35 -1.37
C SER A 12 -4.56 -13.79 -1.81
N SER A 13 -3.56 -14.01 -2.66
CA SER A 13 -3.09 -15.36 -3.02
C SER A 13 -2.31 -16.05 -1.89
N LEU A 14 -1.85 -15.30 -0.89
CA LEU A 14 -1.28 -15.85 0.35
C LEU A 14 -2.37 -16.25 1.36
N THR A 15 -3.62 -15.82 1.17
CA THR A 15 -4.72 -16.27 2.02
C THR A 15 -5.23 -17.62 1.52
N LEU A 16 -4.79 -18.69 2.17
CA LEU A 16 -5.45 -20.00 2.10
C LEU A 16 -6.85 -19.90 2.74
N SER A 17 -7.83 -19.31 2.07
CA SER A 17 -9.21 -19.38 2.52
C SER A 17 -9.74 -20.78 2.23
N VAL A 18 -9.76 -21.65 3.22
CA VAL A 18 -10.40 -22.95 3.17
C VAL A 18 -11.87 -22.77 3.52
N SER A 19 -12.73 -22.80 2.52
CA SER A 19 -14.17 -22.97 2.72
C SER A 19 -14.42 -24.42 3.08
N LEU A 20 -14.96 -24.67 4.26
CA LEU A 20 -15.23 -25.99 4.80
C LEU A 20 -16.45 -26.62 4.11
N ILE A 21 -16.27 -27.26 2.99
CA ILE A 21 -17.07 -28.40 2.51
C ILE A 21 -16.04 -29.41 2.04
N ALA A 22 -15.77 -30.41 2.88
CA ALA A 22 -14.68 -31.34 2.71
C ALA A 22 -14.95 -32.29 1.53
N ALA A 23 -14.44 -31.93 0.35
CA ALA A 23 -14.03 -32.99 -0.56
C ALA A 23 -12.79 -33.68 0.07
N LEU A 24 -12.79 -35.00 0.13
CA LEU A 24 -11.63 -35.77 0.60
C LEU A 24 -10.42 -35.35 -0.27
N PRO A 25 -9.28 -35.02 0.34
CA PRO A 25 -8.10 -34.65 -0.41
C PRO A 25 -7.64 -35.83 -1.28
N GLU A 26 -7.41 -35.55 -2.56
CA GLU A 26 -6.88 -36.54 -3.50
C GLU A 26 -5.35 -36.51 -3.45
N LEU A 27 -4.75 -37.61 -2.98
CA LEU A 27 -3.30 -37.77 -2.91
C LEU A 27 -2.84 -38.75 -3.99
N SER A 28 -1.85 -38.33 -4.79
CA SER A 28 -1.26 -39.14 -5.86
C SER A 28 0.25 -38.98 -5.94
N SER A 29 0.96 -39.92 -6.53
CA SER A 29 2.41 -39.88 -6.74
C SER A 29 2.83 -40.87 -7.85
N ILE A 30 4.07 -40.73 -8.34
CA ILE A 30 4.67 -41.69 -9.30
C ILE A 30 4.96 -43.01 -8.61
N GLU A 31 5.48 -42.95 -7.36
CA GLU A 31 5.69 -44.15 -6.56
C GLU A 31 4.38 -44.59 -5.92
N PRO A 32 4.23 -45.90 -5.61
CA PRO A 32 3.06 -46.40 -4.90
C PRO A 32 2.87 -45.65 -3.54
N LEU A 33 1.61 -45.36 -3.18
CA LEU A 33 1.29 -44.79 -1.91
C LEU A 33 1.60 -45.78 -0.78
N GLU A 34 2.33 -45.35 0.21
CA GLU A 34 2.60 -46.13 1.43
C GLU A 34 1.59 -45.75 2.50
N PHE A 35 0.89 -46.71 3.04
CA PHE A 35 0.00 -46.50 4.17
C PHE A 35 0.57 -47.19 5.42
N ASP A 36 0.71 -46.46 6.49
CA ASP A 36 1.14 -46.91 7.80
C ASP A 36 -0.09 -46.94 8.73
N GLU A 37 -0.56 -48.15 9.01
CA GLU A 37 -1.76 -48.36 9.85
C GLU A 37 -1.58 -47.89 11.28
N GLU A 38 -0.38 -48.03 11.87
CA GLU A 38 -0.10 -47.64 13.25
C GLU A 38 -0.19 -46.15 13.46
N SER A 39 0.39 -45.36 12.55
CA SER A 39 0.38 -43.90 12.62
C SER A 39 -0.75 -43.27 11.80
N GLN A 40 -1.57 -44.02 11.08
CA GLN A 40 -2.67 -43.57 10.21
C GLN A 40 -2.19 -42.47 9.23
N ARG A 41 -1.05 -42.72 8.63
CA ARG A 41 -0.44 -41.75 7.66
C ARG A 41 -0.33 -42.36 6.27
N LEU A 42 -0.58 -41.54 5.29
CA LEU A 42 -0.33 -41.80 3.87
C LEU A 42 0.93 -41.04 3.45
N VAL A 43 1.85 -41.72 2.81
CA VAL A 43 3.07 -41.12 2.27
C VAL A 43 3.09 -41.30 0.76
N ALA A 44 3.21 -40.19 0.06
CA ALA A 44 3.39 -40.10 -1.40
C ALA A 44 4.82 -39.63 -1.69
N ARG A 45 5.51 -40.28 -2.62
CA ARG A 45 6.86 -39.93 -3.07
C ARG A 45 6.96 -39.91 -4.60
N GLY A 46 7.92 -39.10 -5.08
CA GLY A 46 8.14 -38.97 -6.52
C GLY A 46 7.01 -38.17 -7.17
N ASP A 47 7.20 -36.84 -7.30
CA ASP A 47 6.19 -35.90 -7.85
C ASP A 47 4.83 -36.05 -7.12
N ALA A 48 4.89 -36.09 -5.80
CA ALA A 48 3.70 -36.19 -4.97
C ALA A 48 2.76 -35.01 -5.17
N ARG A 49 1.47 -35.28 -5.28
CA ARG A 49 0.42 -34.25 -5.51
C ARG A 49 -0.71 -34.44 -4.53
N LEU A 50 -1.11 -33.35 -3.91
CA LEU A 50 -2.29 -33.26 -3.06
C LEU A 50 -3.22 -32.21 -3.63
N GLU A 51 -4.45 -32.62 -3.95
CA GLU A 51 -5.47 -31.72 -4.46
C GLU A 51 -6.66 -31.69 -3.51
N PHE A 52 -7.09 -30.48 -3.14
CA PHE A 52 -8.29 -30.25 -2.35
C PHE A 52 -8.86 -28.86 -2.67
N ASP A 53 -10.17 -28.79 -2.85
CA ASP A 53 -10.84 -27.59 -3.33
C ASP A 53 -10.13 -26.99 -4.57
N ASN A 54 -9.77 -25.71 -4.51
CA ASN A 54 -9.04 -25.00 -5.55
C ASN A 54 -7.52 -24.99 -5.33
N THR A 55 -7.01 -25.83 -4.41
CA THR A 55 -5.60 -25.85 -4.02
C THR A 55 -4.93 -27.12 -4.56
N ARG A 56 -3.81 -26.94 -5.23
CA ARG A 56 -2.92 -28.02 -5.66
C ARG A 56 -1.55 -27.84 -5.02
N ILE A 57 -1.10 -28.85 -4.28
CA ILE A 57 0.24 -28.91 -3.71
C ILE A 57 1.02 -29.99 -4.47
N ARG A 58 2.22 -29.68 -4.91
CA ARG A 58 3.17 -30.60 -5.52
C ARG A 58 4.48 -30.53 -4.75
N ALA A 59 5.10 -31.68 -4.47
CA ALA A 59 6.35 -31.79 -3.73
C ALA A 59 7.09 -33.08 -4.11
N ASP A 60 8.35 -33.22 -3.67
CA ASP A 60 9.07 -34.47 -3.79
C ASP A 60 8.46 -35.54 -2.90
N ARG A 61 7.95 -35.14 -1.72
CA ARG A 61 7.28 -36.00 -0.76
C ARG A 61 6.12 -35.26 -0.10
N ILE A 62 4.98 -35.96 0.07
CA ILE A 62 3.84 -35.50 0.88
C ILE A 62 3.48 -36.58 1.87
N THR A 63 3.36 -36.21 3.14
CA THR A 63 2.88 -37.06 4.21
C THR A 63 1.56 -36.50 4.73
N TYR A 64 0.49 -37.29 4.65
CA TYR A 64 -0.83 -36.91 5.12
C TYR A 64 -1.23 -37.75 6.33
N TYR A 65 -1.50 -37.10 7.45
CA TYR A 65 -1.92 -37.72 8.73
C TYR A 65 -3.44 -37.60 8.85
N GLN A 66 -4.13 -38.68 8.60
CA GLN A 66 -5.61 -38.71 8.57
C GLN A 66 -6.25 -38.33 9.92
N ASN A 67 -5.71 -38.82 11.05
CA ASN A 67 -6.23 -38.56 12.37
C ASN A 67 -6.09 -37.09 12.81
N PHE A 68 -5.14 -36.36 12.26
CA PHE A 68 -4.83 -34.99 12.62
C PHE A 68 -5.19 -33.98 11.54
N SER A 69 -5.66 -34.47 10.39
CA SER A 69 -5.90 -33.61 9.20
C SER A 69 -4.70 -32.70 8.85
N LEU A 70 -3.49 -33.22 9.07
CA LEU A 70 -2.22 -32.55 8.87
C LEU A 70 -1.58 -33.06 7.58
N ALA A 71 -1.09 -32.15 6.76
CA ALA A 71 -0.30 -32.44 5.56
C ALA A 71 1.08 -31.79 5.68
N ASP A 72 2.14 -32.59 5.57
CA ASP A 72 3.51 -32.13 5.47
C ASP A 72 4.03 -32.41 4.06
N ALA A 73 4.56 -31.38 3.38
CA ALA A 73 5.17 -31.49 2.08
C ALA A 73 6.62 -31.01 2.13
N ASP A 74 7.54 -31.81 1.62
CA ASP A 74 8.97 -31.58 1.64
C ASP A 74 9.57 -31.69 0.24
N GLY A 75 10.51 -30.80 -0.06
CA GLY A 75 11.30 -30.78 -1.30
C GLY A 75 10.51 -30.22 -2.49
N ASN A 76 11.04 -29.17 -3.11
CA ASN A 76 10.48 -28.54 -4.31
C ASN A 76 8.97 -28.27 -4.25
N VAL A 77 8.50 -27.80 -3.09
CA VAL A 77 7.08 -27.58 -2.84
C VAL A 77 6.57 -26.47 -3.75
N ALA A 78 5.54 -26.76 -4.53
CA ALA A 78 4.81 -25.79 -5.34
C ALA A 78 3.33 -25.82 -4.96
N ILE A 79 2.81 -24.68 -4.54
CA ILE A 79 1.41 -24.50 -4.15
C ILE A 79 0.77 -23.61 -5.21
N SER A 80 -0.32 -24.06 -5.81
CA SER A 80 -1.10 -23.29 -6.79
C SER A 80 -2.54 -23.18 -6.30
N ARG A 81 -3.07 -21.94 -6.33
CA ARG A 81 -4.44 -21.64 -5.95
C ARG A 81 -4.92 -20.35 -6.60
N ASP A 82 -6.14 -20.37 -7.17
CA ASP A 82 -6.81 -19.19 -7.72
C ASP A 82 -5.92 -18.36 -8.68
N GLY A 83 -5.04 -19.04 -9.47
CA GLY A 83 -4.09 -18.39 -10.38
C GLY A 83 -2.79 -17.89 -9.72
N GLY A 84 -2.69 -17.93 -8.39
CA GLY A 84 -1.45 -17.66 -7.65
C GLY A 84 -0.57 -18.89 -7.55
N ARG A 85 0.76 -18.68 -7.50
CA ARG A 85 1.75 -19.74 -7.30
C ARG A 85 2.77 -19.35 -6.25
N MET A 86 3.00 -20.25 -5.30
CA MET A 86 4.07 -20.15 -4.31
C MET A 86 5.01 -21.33 -4.44
N ILE A 87 6.29 -21.10 -4.31
CA ILE A 87 7.34 -22.12 -4.26
C ILE A 87 7.98 -22.05 -2.88
N ALA A 88 8.18 -23.20 -2.25
CA ALA A 88 8.82 -23.31 -0.94
C ALA A 88 9.71 -24.55 -0.87
N ASP A 89 10.54 -24.65 0.15
CA ASP A 89 11.32 -25.88 0.45
C ASP A 89 10.48 -26.89 1.23
N ARG A 90 9.53 -26.43 2.05
CA ARG A 90 8.62 -27.24 2.86
C ARG A 90 7.32 -26.51 3.17
N LEU A 91 6.27 -27.28 3.43
CA LEU A 91 4.97 -26.82 3.88
C LEU A 91 4.45 -27.79 4.94
N SER A 92 3.91 -27.25 6.04
CA SER A 92 3.06 -27.96 6.99
C SER A 92 1.71 -27.25 7.05
N PHE A 93 0.62 -28.00 6.93
CA PHE A 93 -0.74 -27.48 6.91
C PHE A 93 -1.66 -28.32 7.80
N ASP A 94 -2.23 -27.68 8.83
CA ASP A 94 -3.25 -28.23 9.73
C ASP A 94 -4.63 -27.72 9.27
N SER A 95 -5.42 -28.59 8.64
CA SER A 95 -6.72 -28.22 8.09
C SER A 95 -7.79 -28.02 9.16
N GLN A 96 -7.67 -28.62 10.35
CA GLN A 96 -8.62 -28.42 11.44
C GLN A 96 -8.44 -27.05 12.11
N LYS A 97 -7.19 -26.64 12.33
CA LYS A 97 -6.87 -25.35 12.93
C LYS A 97 -6.75 -24.22 11.87
N ASN A 98 -6.72 -24.61 10.60
CA ASN A 98 -6.48 -23.70 9.49
C ASN A 98 -5.18 -22.89 9.66
N ILE A 99 -4.12 -23.57 10.11
CA ILE A 99 -2.79 -23.03 10.34
C ILE A 99 -1.83 -23.62 9.31
N PHE A 100 -1.01 -22.79 8.70
CA PHE A 100 0.06 -23.24 7.84
C PHE A 100 1.42 -22.71 8.30
N SER A 101 2.47 -23.42 7.94
CA SER A 101 3.86 -23.00 8.06
C SER A 101 4.61 -23.41 6.81
N VAL A 102 5.35 -22.48 6.22
CA VAL A 102 6.23 -22.71 5.07
C VAL A 102 7.64 -22.29 5.41
N GLY A 103 8.61 -22.98 4.85
CA GLY A 103 10.01 -22.62 4.94
C GLY A 103 10.37 -21.48 3.97
N ILE A 104 11.55 -21.55 3.35
CA ILE A 104 12.00 -20.56 2.37
C ILE A 104 10.96 -20.47 1.25
N LEU A 105 10.36 -19.29 1.09
CA LEU A 105 9.28 -19.11 0.13
C LEU A 105 9.60 -18.06 -0.92
N ARG A 106 9.05 -18.27 -2.10
CA ARG A 106 8.97 -17.30 -3.18
C ARG A 106 7.56 -17.36 -3.78
N THR A 107 6.94 -16.20 -3.88
CA THR A 107 5.63 -16.06 -4.53
C THR A 107 5.58 -14.77 -5.30
N GLY A 108 4.64 -14.64 -6.18
CA GLY A 108 4.44 -13.38 -6.88
C GLY A 108 3.57 -13.52 -8.11
N GLN A 109 3.12 -12.37 -8.53
CA GLN A 109 2.42 -12.15 -9.78
C GLN A 109 2.90 -10.80 -10.31
N TRP A 110 3.28 -10.79 -11.58
CA TRP A 110 3.76 -9.55 -12.20
C TRP A 110 2.81 -8.38 -11.91
N PRO A 111 3.31 -7.21 -11.46
CA PRO A 111 4.71 -6.79 -11.35
C PRO A 111 5.36 -6.98 -9.96
N TYR A 112 4.74 -7.71 -9.02
CA TYR A 112 5.26 -7.85 -7.67
C TYR A 112 5.69 -9.28 -7.37
N TYR A 113 6.83 -9.43 -6.70
CA TYR A 113 7.37 -10.70 -6.22
C TYR A 113 7.76 -10.56 -4.74
N VAL A 114 7.55 -11.63 -4.00
CA VAL A 114 7.85 -11.69 -2.56
C VAL A 114 8.73 -12.90 -2.30
N SER A 115 9.79 -12.70 -1.53
CA SER A 115 10.59 -13.77 -0.94
C SER A 115 10.62 -13.63 0.57
N GLY A 116 10.78 -14.74 1.28
CA GLY A 116 10.92 -14.77 2.74
C GLY A 116 11.63 -16.03 3.21
N LYS A 117 12.17 -15.99 4.41
CA LYS A 117 12.85 -17.14 5.03
C LYS A 117 11.88 -18.16 5.59
N SER A 118 10.75 -17.68 6.08
CA SER A 118 9.63 -18.51 6.50
C SER A 118 8.35 -17.70 6.51
N ALA A 119 7.23 -18.38 6.38
CA ALA A 119 5.92 -17.77 6.65
C ALA A 119 5.03 -18.74 7.41
N GLY A 120 4.10 -18.19 8.16
CA GLY A 120 3.14 -19.00 8.92
C GLY A 120 1.99 -18.18 9.48
N GLY A 121 0.96 -18.88 9.90
CA GLY A 121 -0.22 -18.26 10.47
C GLY A 121 -1.52 -18.86 9.97
N THR A 122 -2.55 -18.03 9.92
CA THR A 122 -3.87 -18.37 9.45
C THR A 122 -4.22 -17.54 8.22
N THR A 123 -5.35 -17.82 7.59
CA THR A 123 -5.88 -17.00 6.48
C THR A 123 -6.19 -15.54 6.86
N ARG A 124 -6.33 -15.26 8.16
CA ARG A 124 -6.62 -13.90 8.67
C ARG A 124 -5.39 -13.18 9.20
N ASN A 125 -4.37 -13.93 9.60
CA ASN A 125 -3.15 -13.37 10.17
C ASN A 125 -1.96 -14.24 9.72
N THR A 126 -1.18 -13.72 8.79
CA THR A 126 0.00 -14.39 8.23
C THR A 126 1.21 -13.51 8.45
N SER A 127 2.28 -14.11 8.98
CA SER A 127 3.59 -13.45 9.14
C SER A 127 4.60 -14.08 8.18
N ILE A 128 5.42 -13.22 7.55
CA ILE A 128 6.55 -13.62 6.71
C ILE A 128 7.81 -13.03 7.34
N GLN A 129 8.76 -13.88 7.68
CA GLN A 129 10.02 -13.47 8.27
C GLN A 129 11.09 -13.20 7.21
N GLU A 130 11.92 -12.18 7.46
CA GLU A 130 12.97 -11.72 6.54
C GLU A 130 12.43 -11.53 5.11
N ALA A 131 11.32 -10.80 5.01
CA ALA A 131 10.60 -10.61 3.76
C ALA A 131 11.27 -9.56 2.87
N THR A 132 11.27 -9.81 1.57
CA THR A 132 11.61 -8.80 0.55
C THR A 132 10.56 -8.81 -0.55
N VAL A 133 9.99 -7.65 -0.81
CA VAL A 133 9.06 -7.40 -1.91
C VAL A 133 9.82 -6.72 -3.03
N TYR A 134 9.72 -7.25 -4.24
CA TYR A 134 10.34 -6.70 -5.45
C TYR A 134 9.28 -6.15 -6.38
N TYR A 135 9.55 -5.02 -6.99
CA TYR A 135 8.77 -4.49 -8.11
C TYR A 135 9.48 -4.88 -9.43
N ASN A 136 8.74 -5.49 -10.33
CA ASN A 136 9.27 -6.21 -11.50
C ASN A 136 10.12 -7.43 -11.11
N ASP A 137 10.84 -7.97 -12.06
CA ASP A 137 11.71 -9.14 -11.85
C ASP A 137 12.78 -8.83 -10.78
N PRO A 138 13.01 -9.72 -9.81
CA PRO A 138 14.08 -9.59 -8.85
C PRO A 138 15.43 -9.47 -9.54
N SER A 139 15.89 -8.26 -9.75
CA SER A 139 17.14 -7.93 -10.44
C SER A 139 18.06 -7.12 -9.55
N ILE A 140 19.33 -7.01 -9.94
CA ILE A 140 20.34 -6.26 -9.18
C ILE A 140 20.00 -4.77 -9.06
N PHE A 141 19.23 -4.23 -10.02
CA PHE A 141 18.85 -2.80 -10.09
C PHE A 141 17.37 -2.53 -9.85
N GLY A 142 16.57 -3.54 -9.50
CA GLY A 142 15.14 -3.38 -9.25
C GLY A 142 14.84 -2.63 -7.95
N LEU A 143 13.64 -2.02 -7.90
CA LEU A 143 13.05 -1.50 -6.66
C LEU A 143 12.68 -2.65 -5.75
N SER A 144 13.05 -2.56 -4.47
CA SER A 144 12.66 -3.54 -3.47
C SER A 144 12.41 -2.90 -2.10
N VAL A 145 11.60 -3.57 -1.30
CA VAL A 145 11.34 -3.24 0.10
C VAL A 145 11.64 -4.47 0.94
N SER A 146 12.60 -4.38 1.84
CA SER A 146 12.92 -5.46 2.77
C SER A 146 12.53 -5.10 4.20
N SER A 147 12.04 -6.10 4.95
CA SER A 147 11.63 -5.97 6.34
C SER A 147 11.97 -7.25 7.11
N PRO A 148 12.38 -7.17 8.39
CA PRO A 148 12.53 -8.33 9.26
C PRO A 148 11.24 -9.15 9.37
N GLU A 149 10.10 -8.49 9.41
CA GLU A 149 8.78 -9.12 9.45
C GLU A 149 7.77 -8.33 8.62
N VAL A 150 7.02 -9.05 7.78
CA VAL A 150 5.83 -8.54 7.09
C VAL A 150 4.63 -9.35 7.57
N ARG A 151 3.58 -8.66 8.01
CA ARG A 151 2.32 -9.29 8.46
C ARG A 151 1.17 -8.89 7.55
N TYR A 152 0.41 -9.87 7.11
CA TYR A 152 -0.91 -9.68 6.55
C TYR A 152 -1.95 -9.88 7.64
N VAL A 153 -2.86 -8.93 7.79
CA VAL A 153 -3.91 -8.95 8.82
C VAL A 153 -5.26 -8.60 8.17
N LYS A 154 -6.24 -9.44 8.44
CA LYS A 154 -7.64 -9.22 8.04
C LYS A 154 -8.49 -9.02 9.29
N GLU A 155 -8.89 -7.77 9.52
CA GLU A 155 -9.75 -7.33 10.61
C GLU A 155 -11.12 -6.89 10.09
N ASN A 156 -12.03 -6.56 11.00
CA ASN A 156 -13.39 -6.14 10.63
C ASN A 156 -13.43 -4.79 9.92
N ASP A 157 -12.43 -3.93 10.16
CA ASP A 157 -12.27 -2.60 9.59
C ASP A 157 -11.43 -2.57 8.32
N GLY A 158 -10.90 -3.71 7.88
CA GLY A 158 -10.18 -3.83 6.63
C GLY A 158 -9.07 -4.87 6.62
N GLU A 159 -8.48 -5.01 5.45
CA GLU A 159 -7.32 -5.88 5.22
C GLU A 159 -6.08 -5.01 5.00
N TYR A 160 -4.99 -5.32 5.71
CA TYR A 160 -3.75 -4.57 5.54
C TYR A 160 -2.50 -5.46 5.61
N VAL A 161 -1.44 -4.94 5.04
CA VAL A 161 -0.08 -5.47 5.20
C VAL A 161 0.72 -4.48 6.03
N SER A 162 1.39 -4.96 7.06
CA SER A 162 2.31 -4.15 7.84
C SER A 162 3.73 -4.70 7.74
N ALA A 163 4.70 -3.80 7.77
CA ALA A 163 6.12 -4.13 7.79
C ALA A 163 6.79 -3.34 8.92
N ASP A 164 7.45 -4.03 9.82
CA ASP A 164 8.22 -3.40 10.89
C ASP A 164 9.69 -3.29 10.42
N GLY A 165 10.21 -2.05 10.36
CA GLY A 165 11.57 -1.82 9.87
C GLY A 165 11.71 -1.95 8.35
N ALA A 166 10.83 -1.32 7.58
CA ALA A 166 10.85 -1.37 6.12
C ALA A 166 12.01 -0.55 5.54
N THR A 167 12.91 -1.18 4.80
CA THR A 167 14.01 -0.54 4.07
C THR A 167 13.71 -0.56 2.57
N PHE A 168 13.60 0.61 1.97
CA PHE A 168 13.40 0.78 0.52
C PHE A 168 14.74 0.87 -0.18
N ARG A 169 14.89 0.15 -1.30
CA ARG A 169 16.15 0.01 -2.03
C ARG A 169 15.97 0.11 -3.54
N ILE A 170 17.02 0.59 -4.20
CA ILE A 170 17.25 0.36 -5.64
C ILE A 170 18.46 -0.55 -5.74
N GLY A 171 18.27 -1.78 -6.19
CA GLY A 171 19.30 -2.80 -6.17
C GLY A 171 19.81 -3.04 -4.75
N ARG A 172 21.10 -2.78 -4.52
CA ARG A 172 21.74 -2.91 -3.19
C ARG A 172 21.75 -1.61 -2.38
N VAL A 173 21.39 -0.47 -2.98
CA VAL A 173 21.49 0.84 -2.34
C VAL A 173 20.21 1.13 -1.54
N PRO A 174 20.32 1.29 -0.21
CA PRO A 174 19.19 1.73 0.58
C PRO A 174 18.89 3.21 0.30
N LEU A 175 17.61 3.53 0.06
CA LEU A 175 17.15 4.89 -0.19
C LEU A 175 16.65 5.56 1.08
N PHE A 176 15.76 4.87 1.78
CA PHE A 176 15.20 5.33 3.05
C PHE A 176 14.68 4.16 3.88
N TYR A 177 14.47 4.44 5.15
CA TYR A 177 13.98 3.49 6.15
C TYR A 177 12.73 4.04 6.83
N LEU A 178 11.72 3.18 6.97
CA LEU A 178 10.53 3.46 7.76
C LEU A 178 10.48 2.51 8.96
N PRO A 179 10.45 3.00 10.19
CA PRO A 179 10.36 2.16 11.39
C PRO A 179 9.14 1.26 11.38
N SER A 180 8.03 1.75 10.84
CA SER A 180 6.80 0.99 10.62
C SER A 180 6.14 1.47 9.35
N TYR A 181 5.61 0.55 8.57
CA TYR A 181 4.84 0.81 7.35
C TYR A 181 3.58 -0.03 7.36
N ARG A 182 2.45 0.57 7.00
CA ARG A 182 1.17 -0.13 6.84
C ARG A 182 0.52 0.23 5.51
N HIS A 183 0.02 -0.76 4.82
CA HIS A 183 -0.70 -0.60 3.57
C HIS A 183 -2.03 -1.32 3.63
N TYR A 184 -3.13 -0.57 3.54
CA TYR A 184 -4.48 -1.12 3.49
C TYR A 184 -4.81 -1.58 2.06
N LEU A 185 -5.18 -2.85 1.90
CA LEU A 185 -5.42 -3.45 0.57
C LEU A 185 -6.68 -2.90 -0.10
N ASN A 186 -7.70 -2.61 0.70
CA ASN A 186 -8.97 -2.02 0.24
C ASN A 186 -9.07 -0.52 0.59
N GLY A 187 -7.99 0.07 1.08
CA GLY A 187 -7.90 1.46 1.48
C GLY A 187 -7.28 2.35 0.42
N ALA A 188 -7.06 3.60 0.83
CA ALA A 188 -6.34 4.55 0.02
C ALA A 188 -4.87 4.10 -0.17
N PRO A 189 -4.37 3.90 -1.41
CA PRO A 189 -3.00 3.47 -1.63
C PRO A 189 -2.01 4.52 -1.15
N HIS A 190 -0.78 4.10 -0.87
CA HIS A 190 0.33 5.01 -0.72
C HIS A 190 0.48 5.86 -1.99
N LEU A 191 0.65 7.16 -1.82
CA LEU A 191 0.84 8.12 -2.90
C LEU A 191 2.20 8.81 -2.71
N ILE A 192 3.05 8.71 -3.72
CA ILE A 192 4.24 9.56 -3.87
C ILE A 192 4.09 10.27 -5.19
N ASP A 193 4.14 11.59 -5.13
CA ASP A 193 4.24 12.46 -6.29
C ASP A 193 5.60 13.14 -6.24
N ALA A 194 6.32 13.15 -7.36
CA ALA A 194 7.63 13.75 -7.46
C ALA A 194 7.80 14.44 -8.81
N ASN A 195 8.18 15.71 -8.76
CA ASN A 195 8.49 16.54 -9.93
C ASN A 195 9.91 17.08 -9.79
N ALA A 196 10.73 16.90 -10.80
CA ALA A 196 12.09 17.41 -10.83
C ALA A 196 12.36 18.19 -12.11
N GLY A 197 13.10 19.28 -12.00
CA GLY A 197 13.40 20.11 -13.15
C GLY A 197 14.47 21.15 -12.85
N SER A 198 14.56 22.13 -13.75
CA SER A 198 15.41 23.31 -13.58
C SER A 198 14.71 24.54 -14.14
N ASP A 199 14.80 25.62 -13.41
CA ASP A 199 14.22 26.92 -13.74
C ASP A 199 15.20 28.05 -13.42
N SER A 200 15.04 29.21 -14.05
CA SER A 200 15.93 30.35 -13.84
C SER A 200 15.87 30.88 -12.42
N ASP A 201 14.72 30.87 -11.78
CA ASP A 201 14.46 31.44 -10.46
C ASP A 201 14.60 30.43 -9.32
N LEU A 202 14.22 29.17 -9.57
CA LEU A 202 14.30 28.07 -8.59
C LEU A 202 15.67 27.39 -8.59
N GLY A 203 16.40 27.43 -9.72
CA GLY A 203 17.56 26.62 -10.00
C GLY A 203 17.14 25.16 -10.29
N TYR A 204 17.97 24.19 -9.96
CA TYR A 204 17.54 22.78 -9.97
C TYR A 204 16.57 22.55 -8.82
N TYR A 205 15.49 21.84 -9.07
CA TYR A 205 14.49 21.55 -8.05
C TYR A 205 14.04 20.09 -8.05
N LEU A 206 13.62 19.64 -6.88
CA LEU A 206 12.88 18.42 -6.65
C LEU A 206 11.72 18.76 -5.69
N GLN A 207 10.50 18.61 -6.19
CA GLN A 207 9.28 18.77 -5.40
C GLN A 207 8.73 17.38 -5.10
N THR A 208 8.39 17.10 -3.84
CA THR A 208 7.83 15.81 -3.46
C THR A 208 6.65 15.95 -2.52
N THR A 209 5.61 15.16 -2.77
CA THR A 209 4.50 14.96 -1.85
C THR A 209 4.40 13.47 -1.55
N SER A 210 4.55 13.11 -0.29
CA SER A 210 4.44 11.71 0.15
C SER A 210 3.30 11.57 1.13
N LEU A 211 2.35 10.68 0.84
CA LEU A 211 1.18 10.38 1.66
C LEU A 211 1.14 8.87 1.94
N PHE A 212 1.29 8.51 3.22
CA PHE A 212 1.25 7.14 3.70
C PHE A 212 -0.11 6.83 4.34
N PRO A 213 -0.68 5.64 4.12
CA PRO A 213 -1.92 5.25 4.78
C PRO A 213 -1.71 5.11 6.29
N VAL A 214 -2.49 5.87 7.07
CA VAL A 214 -2.56 5.76 8.54
C VAL A 214 -3.71 4.84 8.92
N THR A 215 -4.82 4.97 8.20
CA THR A 215 -5.99 4.08 8.27
C THR A 215 -6.47 3.77 6.85
N SER A 216 -7.53 2.98 6.70
CA SER A 216 -8.15 2.70 5.39
C SER A 216 -8.70 3.95 4.71
N TRP A 217 -9.00 5.01 5.46
CA TRP A 217 -9.62 6.26 4.99
C TRP A 217 -8.76 7.51 5.17
N LEU A 218 -7.61 7.43 5.89
CA LEU A 218 -6.71 8.55 6.16
C LEU A 218 -5.31 8.25 5.68
N ARG A 219 -4.75 9.16 4.89
CA ARG A 219 -3.33 9.26 4.57
C ARG A 219 -2.75 10.50 5.25
N ALA A 220 -1.54 10.40 5.74
CA ALA A 220 -0.77 11.54 6.24
C ALA A 220 0.68 11.46 5.77
N GLY A 221 1.31 12.60 5.66
CA GLY A 221 2.68 12.67 5.17
C GLY A 221 3.22 14.08 5.14
N ALA A 222 4.08 14.37 4.17
CA ALA A 222 4.72 15.66 4.07
C ALA A 222 4.99 16.05 2.61
N ASN A 223 5.00 17.34 2.38
CA ASN A 223 5.66 17.99 1.27
C ASN A 223 7.13 18.22 1.66
N LEU A 224 8.06 17.78 0.82
CA LEU A 224 9.49 17.93 1.04
C LEU A 224 10.14 18.31 -0.29
N ASP A 225 10.49 19.59 -0.43
CA ASP A 225 11.03 20.11 -1.67
C ASP A 225 12.42 20.67 -1.47
N TYR A 226 13.19 20.60 -2.51
CA TYR A 226 14.51 21.22 -2.61
C TYR A 226 14.59 22.13 -3.82
N TYR A 227 15.08 23.35 -3.61
CA TYR A 227 15.33 24.34 -4.65
C TYR A 227 16.75 24.87 -4.46
N SER A 228 17.63 24.65 -5.46
CA SER A 228 19.06 24.97 -5.32
C SER A 228 19.34 26.46 -5.08
N LYS A 229 18.48 27.35 -5.59
CA LYS A 229 18.58 28.80 -5.39
C LYS A 229 17.70 29.36 -4.26
N ARG A 230 16.67 28.62 -3.84
CA ARG A 230 15.66 29.14 -2.91
C ARG A 230 15.71 28.48 -1.53
N GLY A 231 16.14 27.23 -1.43
CA GLY A 231 16.25 26.49 -0.18
C GLY A 231 15.37 25.25 -0.11
N HIS A 232 14.94 24.87 1.10
CA HIS A 232 14.10 23.70 1.35
C HIS A 232 12.72 24.13 1.80
N LEU A 233 11.68 23.57 1.19
CA LEU A 233 10.31 23.70 1.63
C LEU A 233 9.89 22.40 2.31
N ALA A 234 9.26 22.51 3.47
CA ALA A 234 8.70 21.38 4.18
C ALA A 234 7.36 21.74 4.82
N GLY A 235 6.44 20.79 4.85
CA GLY A 235 5.16 20.95 5.53
C GLY A 235 4.34 19.68 5.59
N PRO A 236 3.54 19.46 6.65
CA PRO A 236 2.64 18.31 6.71
C PRO A 236 1.56 18.36 5.63
N THR A 237 1.16 17.20 5.16
CA THR A 237 0.04 17.01 4.23
C THR A 237 -0.81 15.83 4.68
N ALA A 238 -2.11 15.89 4.42
CA ALA A 238 -3.02 14.82 4.76
C ALA A 238 -4.15 14.73 3.74
N GLN A 239 -4.67 13.52 3.56
CA GLN A 239 -5.84 13.27 2.74
C GLN A 239 -6.78 12.30 3.45
N TYR A 240 -8.03 12.69 3.56
CA TYR A 240 -9.12 11.89 4.09
C TYR A 240 -10.07 11.53 2.95
N VAL A 241 -10.32 10.23 2.76
CA VAL A 241 -11.27 9.72 1.77
C VAL A 241 -12.10 8.62 2.43
N TYR A 242 -13.37 8.88 2.64
CA TYR A 242 -14.30 7.93 3.21
C TYR A 242 -15.51 7.78 2.29
N ASN A 243 -15.85 6.55 1.96
CA ASN A 243 -17.00 6.21 1.14
C ASN A 243 -17.81 5.10 1.80
N SER A 244 -19.09 5.32 1.92
CA SER A 244 -20.08 4.32 2.34
C SER A 244 -21.29 4.36 1.39
N SER A 245 -22.26 3.49 1.59
CA SER A 245 -23.51 3.50 0.82
C SER A 245 -24.33 4.78 1.00
N SER A 246 -24.15 5.51 2.11
CA SER A 246 -24.94 6.68 2.47
C SER A 246 -24.18 7.99 2.44
N GLN A 247 -22.84 7.97 2.38
CA GLN A 247 -22.06 9.20 2.37
C GLN A 247 -20.68 9.03 1.73
N SER A 248 -20.18 10.11 1.16
CA SER A 248 -18.84 10.23 0.62
C SER A 248 -18.18 11.51 1.16
N ILE A 249 -16.98 11.37 1.73
CA ILE A 249 -16.21 12.49 2.24
C ILE A 249 -14.84 12.49 1.56
N VAL A 250 -14.45 13.63 1.02
CA VAL A 250 -13.10 13.87 0.50
C VAL A 250 -12.58 15.15 1.14
N SER A 251 -11.43 15.07 1.80
CA SER A 251 -10.77 16.23 2.39
C SER A 251 -9.26 16.13 2.14
N ALA A 252 -8.63 17.27 1.87
CA ALA A 252 -7.19 17.34 1.65
C ALA A 252 -6.63 18.57 2.34
N LEU A 253 -5.48 18.40 3.00
CA LEU A 253 -4.67 19.44 3.59
C LEU A 253 -3.29 19.39 2.96
N SER A 254 -2.80 20.53 2.47
CA SER A 254 -1.43 20.70 2.00
C SER A 254 -0.82 21.94 2.64
N THR A 255 0.37 21.81 3.19
CA THR A 255 1.08 22.94 3.81
C THR A 255 2.52 22.99 3.34
N GLY A 256 3.14 24.14 3.48
CA GLY A 256 4.56 24.30 3.22
C GLY A 256 5.11 25.53 3.89
N ALA A 257 6.35 25.43 4.36
CA ALA A 257 7.11 26.56 4.88
C ALA A 257 8.55 26.49 4.34
N ILE A 258 9.06 27.63 3.92
CA ILE A 258 10.41 27.80 3.38
C ILE A 258 11.07 29.05 3.95
N LYS A 259 12.37 28.95 4.26
CA LYS A 259 13.21 30.14 4.38
C LYS A 259 13.82 30.43 3.03
N ASP A 260 13.15 31.29 2.28
CA ASP A 260 13.49 31.63 0.91
C ASP A 260 14.76 32.50 0.86
N LYS A 261 15.71 32.10 0.00
CA LYS A 261 17.00 32.78 -0.24
C LYS A 261 17.05 33.46 -1.62
N GLY A 262 15.91 33.51 -2.32
CA GLY A 262 15.83 34.06 -3.66
C GLY A 262 16.13 35.57 -3.70
N SER A 263 16.53 36.04 -4.87
CA SER A 263 16.85 37.46 -5.10
C SER A 263 15.65 38.40 -5.00
N GLN A 264 14.43 37.85 -5.02
CA GLN A 264 13.19 38.60 -4.93
C GLN A 264 12.78 38.90 -3.47
N VAL A 265 13.37 38.20 -2.50
CA VAL A 265 13.09 38.41 -1.08
C VAL A 265 13.55 39.79 -0.65
N GLU A 266 12.70 40.47 0.11
CA GLU A 266 12.91 41.84 0.63
C GLU A 266 13.02 42.97 -0.42
N ARG A 267 13.00 42.63 -1.72
CA ARG A 267 13.09 43.61 -2.81
C ARG A 267 11.80 43.82 -3.58
N ASN A 268 10.91 42.84 -3.56
CA ASN A 268 9.67 42.85 -4.30
C ASN A 268 8.45 42.95 -3.40
N VAL A 269 7.46 43.61 -3.93
CA VAL A 269 6.13 43.72 -3.36
C VAL A 269 5.24 42.70 -4.08
N ASP A 270 4.43 41.99 -3.35
CA ASP A 270 3.47 41.05 -3.89
C ASP A 270 2.28 41.76 -4.59
N THR A 271 1.40 40.99 -5.22
CA THR A 271 0.22 41.51 -5.91
C THR A 271 -0.74 42.29 -4.97
N PHE A 272 -0.68 42.01 -3.67
CA PHE A 272 -1.49 42.70 -2.66
C PHE A 272 -0.82 43.93 -2.07
N GLY A 273 0.40 44.28 -2.52
CA GLY A 273 1.16 45.42 -2.04
C GLY A 273 1.98 45.17 -0.78
N SER A 274 2.10 43.94 -0.32
CA SER A 274 2.90 43.53 0.83
C SER A 274 4.32 43.15 0.43
N GLN A 275 5.30 43.45 1.27
CA GLN A 275 6.70 43.09 1.02
C GLN A 275 6.88 41.57 1.16
N ILE A 276 7.52 40.92 0.17
CA ILE A 276 7.81 39.48 0.21
C ILE A 276 8.95 39.23 1.19
N GLY A 277 8.64 38.59 2.32
CA GLY A 277 9.60 38.21 3.35
C GLY A 277 10.37 36.94 3.03
N SER A 278 11.46 36.68 3.78
CA SER A 278 12.24 35.45 3.61
C SER A 278 11.55 34.22 4.20
N ASN A 279 10.69 34.38 5.19
CA ASN A 279 9.91 33.28 5.76
C ASN A 279 8.56 33.22 5.07
N ARG A 280 8.41 32.26 4.18
CA ARG A 280 7.20 32.10 3.36
C ARG A 280 6.52 30.79 3.71
N ASN A 281 5.20 30.81 3.76
CA ASN A 281 4.42 29.61 4.08
C ASN A 281 3.02 29.68 3.50
N PHE A 282 2.41 28.51 3.37
CA PHE A 282 1.04 28.36 2.91
C PHE A 282 0.32 27.23 3.64
N VAL A 283 -1.00 27.34 3.69
CA VAL A 283 -1.93 26.29 4.11
C VAL A 283 -3.06 26.25 3.10
N GLU A 284 -3.31 25.08 2.54
CA GLU A 284 -4.43 24.80 1.64
C GLU A 284 -5.24 23.65 2.22
N TRP A 285 -6.52 23.89 2.47
CA TRP A 285 -7.46 22.89 2.93
C TRP A 285 -8.71 22.89 2.05
N ARG A 286 -9.15 21.70 1.66
CA ARG A 286 -10.37 21.49 0.88
C ARG A 286 -11.17 20.36 1.49
N HIS A 287 -12.48 20.53 1.53
CA HIS A 287 -13.40 19.54 2.07
C HIS A 287 -14.65 19.43 1.20
N LYS A 288 -15.07 18.21 0.92
CA LYS A 288 -16.32 17.92 0.24
C LYS A 288 -17.00 16.74 0.91
N HIS A 289 -18.27 16.89 1.25
CA HIS A 289 -19.07 15.88 1.91
C HIS A 289 -20.42 15.74 1.19
N HIS A 290 -20.70 14.54 0.70
CA HIS A 290 -22.00 14.17 0.17
C HIS A 290 -22.70 13.25 1.17
N ILE A 291 -23.96 13.51 1.49
CA ILE A 291 -24.81 12.68 2.34
C ILE A 291 -26.05 12.31 1.54
N GLY A 292 -26.21 11.01 1.28
CA GLY A 292 -27.24 10.53 0.35
C GLY A 292 -27.06 11.17 -1.04
N GLU A 293 -28.18 11.31 -1.76
CA GLU A 293 -28.20 11.90 -3.09
C GLU A 293 -28.49 13.41 -3.07
N ARG A 294 -28.89 13.96 -1.92
CA ARG A 294 -29.51 15.29 -1.82
C ARG A 294 -28.69 16.34 -1.10
N PHE A 295 -27.78 15.97 -0.21
CA PHE A 295 -27.01 16.93 0.57
C PHE A 295 -25.56 16.94 0.15
N THR A 296 -25.04 18.17 -0.10
CA THR A 296 -23.61 18.39 -0.38
C THR A 296 -23.11 19.56 0.47
N ALA A 297 -22.03 19.36 1.19
CA ALA A 297 -21.27 20.42 1.84
C ALA A 297 -19.89 20.53 1.20
N THR A 298 -19.46 21.76 0.89
CA THR A 298 -18.15 22.05 0.35
C THR A 298 -17.54 23.19 1.14
N ALA A 299 -16.26 23.05 1.50
CA ALA A 299 -15.53 24.12 2.17
C ALA A 299 -14.09 24.17 1.65
N SER A 300 -13.54 25.38 1.59
CA SER A 300 -12.14 25.65 1.27
C SER A 300 -11.59 26.66 2.27
N GLY A 301 -10.34 26.44 2.71
CA GLY A 301 -9.61 27.37 3.55
C GLY A 301 -8.18 27.49 3.04
N SER A 302 -7.77 28.71 2.68
CA SER A 302 -6.45 29.00 2.13
C SER A 302 -5.81 30.13 2.91
N TYR A 303 -4.54 29.95 3.27
CA TYR A 303 -3.69 30.99 3.86
C TYR A 303 -2.34 31.00 3.15
N TRP A 304 -1.94 32.16 2.65
CA TRP A 304 -0.67 32.40 1.97
C TRP A 304 0.05 33.55 2.65
N SER A 305 1.33 33.40 2.93
CA SER A 305 2.15 34.48 3.53
C SER A 305 2.29 35.68 2.62
N ASP A 306 2.24 35.46 1.31
CA ASP A 306 2.26 36.42 0.21
C ASP A 306 1.59 35.82 -1.02
N SER A 307 1.15 36.67 -1.95
CA SER A 307 0.42 36.20 -3.15
C SER A 307 1.25 35.31 -4.09
N GLU A 308 2.57 35.35 -3.97
CA GLU A 308 3.48 34.67 -4.87
C GLU A 308 3.94 33.29 -4.35
N VAL A 309 3.70 32.95 -3.07
CA VAL A 309 4.26 31.72 -2.47
C VAL A 309 3.79 30.45 -3.16
N ILE A 310 2.53 30.36 -3.54
CA ILE A 310 1.98 29.19 -4.25
C ILE A 310 2.45 29.18 -5.69
N ARG A 311 2.46 30.33 -6.38
CA ARG A 311 2.95 30.45 -7.75
C ARG A 311 4.41 30.04 -7.85
N ASP A 312 5.25 30.45 -6.87
CA ASP A 312 6.68 30.20 -6.91
C ASP A 312 7.03 28.72 -6.58
N PHE A 313 6.26 28.07 -5.71
CA PHE A 313 6.66 26.76 -5.16
C PHE A 313 5.64 25.64 -5.41
N ARG A 314 4.42 25.95 -5.84
CA ARG A 314 3.33 24.99 -6.08
C ARG A 314 2.44 25.47 -7.23
N ASP A 315 3.03 25.64 -8.39
CA ASP A 315 2.37 26.09 -9.60
C ASP A 315 1.17 25.20 -10.00
N ASP A 316 1.24 23.90 -9.75
CA ASP A 316 0.13 22.97 -9.96
C ASP A 316 -1.11 23.27 -9.10
N ILE A 317 -0.92 23.89 -7.92
CA ILE A 317 -2.01 24.40 -7.08
C ILE A 317 -2.46 25.77 -7.61
N PHE A 318 -1.50 26.65 -7.97
CA PHE A 318 -1.77 27.99 -8.48
C PHE A 318 -2.59 27.96 -9.76
N ASP A 319 -2.26 27.11 -10.72
CA ASP A 319 -3.01 26.94 -11.97
C ASP A 319 -4.50 26.61 -11.77
N LYS A 320 -4.83 26.02 -10.63
CA LYS A 320 -6.22 25.68 -10.27
C LYS A 320 -6.91 26.76 -9.45
N ASN A 321 -6.16 27.55 -8.71
CA ASN A 321 -6.67 28.60 -7.82
C ASN A 321 -5.62 29.72 -7.63
N GLU A 322 -5.75 30.79 -8.40
CA GLU A 322 -4.81 31.91 -8.42
C GLU A 322 -4.91 32.84 -7.19
N ARG A 323 -5.87 32.61 -6.32
CA ARG A 323 -6.12 33.41 -5.10
C ARG A 323 -6.51 32.52 -3.93
N PRO A 324 -6.11 32.91 -2.69
CA PRO A 324 -6.61 32.22 -1.50
C PRO A 324 -8.13 32.33 -1.44
N ASP A 325 -8.78 31.18 -1.33
CA ASP A 325 -10.22 31.08 -1.33
C ASP A 325 -10.73 30.48 -0.01
N ASN A 326 -11.60 31.23 0.67
CA ASN A 326 -12.15 30.85 1.97
C ASN A 326 -13.67 30.90 1.89
N PHE A 327 -14.28 29.72 1.76
CA PHE A 327 -15.73 29.60 1.72
C PHE A 327 -16.22 28.33 2.39
N ALA A 328 -17.49 28.34 2.77
CA ALA A 328 -18.24 27.16 3.15
C ALA A 328 -19.65 27.26 2.56
N GLU A 329 -20.07 26.21 1.87
CA GLU A 329 -21.37 26.10 1.24
C GLU A 329 -22.01 24.77 1.61
N ALA A 330 -23.31 24.78 1.85
CA ALA A 330 -24.11 23.59 2.04
C ALA A 330 -25.35 23.64 1.14
N THR A 331 -25.50 22.65 0.28
CA THR A 331 -26.59 22.57 -0.67
C THR A 331 -27.48 21.37 -0.36
N TYR A 332 -28.78 21.58 -0.36
CA TYR A 332 -29.78 20.52 -0.30
C TYR A 332 -30.68 20.56 -1.55
N ALA A 333 -30.74 19.44 -2.27
CA ALA A 333 -31.56 19.29 -3.46
C ALA A 333 -32.84 18.53 -3.14
N GLY A 334 -33.99 19.22 -3.18
CA GLY A 334 -35.31 18.59 -3.19
C GLY A 334 -35.70 18.12 -4.60
N ASP A 335 -36.92 17.55 -4.73
CA ASP A 335 -37.35 17.01 -6.04
C ASP A 335 -37.49 18.10 -7.12
N ASN A 336 -37.91 19.32 -6.73
CA ASN A 336 -38.09 20.45 -7.64
C ASN A 336 -37.51 21.77 -7.11
N TRP A 337 -36.63 21.74 -6.10
CA TRP A 337 -36.05 22.94 -5.49
C TRP A 337 -34.66 22.65 -4.93
N ILE A 338 -33.85 23.68 -4.83
CA ILE A 338 -32.51 23.64 -4.24
C ILE A 338 -32.40 24.78 -3.23
N VAL A 339 -31.76 24.50 -2.08
CA VAL A 339 -31.36 25.50 -1.08
C VAL A 339 -29.87 25.39 -0.88
N SER A 340 -29.18 26.52 -0.95
CA SER A 340 -27.76 26.66 -0.66
C SER A 340 -27.51 27.77 0.35
#